data_9c27fd74c4ce0e34af12960ea05c890e
#
_entry.id   9c27fd74c4ce0e34af12960ea05c890e
#
_cell.length_a   1.000
_cell.length_b   1.000
_cell.length_c   1.000
_cell.angle_alpha   90.00
_cell.angle_beta   90.00
_cell.angle_gamma   90.00
#
_symmetry.space_group_name_H-M   'P 1'
#
loop_
_entity.id
_entity.type
_entity.pdbx_description
1 polymer ?
#
loop_
_entity_poly.entity_id
_entity_poly.type
_entity_poly.pdbx_seq_one_letter_code
_entity_poly.pdbx_strand_id
1 'polypeptide(L)'
;MEPFNEVRRAIMHICRRETLRPLRDQILRLSGFHVDSTLNHAEALSMFWGRHYDLVLVDVEGESGIPLAEHLCSAIKTAQPEQLVAFVCNWRVAIMTDCPDEIVRTEFDPAAFAQGVEDILLDT
;
A
#
# COMPACT_ATOMS: atom_id res chain seq x y z
N MET A 1 -19.91 5.53 28.54
CA MET A 1 -19.87 5.18 27.32
C MET A 1 -18.69 4.42 26.92
N GLU A 2 -18.89 3.50 26.28
CA GLU A 2 -17.86 2.70 26.02
C GLU A 2 -17.16 3.11 24.81
N PRO A 3 -15.94 3.04 24.87
CA PRO A 3 -15.21 3.32 23.71
C PRO A 3 -15.57 2.30 22.68
N PHE A 4 -15.79 2.76 21.56
CA PHE A 4 -16.03 1.90 20.47
C PHE A 4 -14.80 1.16 20.18
N ASN A 5 -14.95 -0.10 19.97
CA ASN A 5 -13.88 -0.86 19.37
C ASN A 5 -13.90 -0.55 17.90
N GLU A 6 -13.46 0.64 17.57
CA GLU A 6 -13.25 0.92 16.18
C GLU A 6 -12.13 0.05 15.71
N VAL A 7 -12.48 -0.89 14.86
CA VAL A 7 -11.47 -1.69 14.20
C VAL A 7 -10.81 -0.81 13.16
N ARG A 8 -9.60 -0.40 13.43
CA ARG A 8 -8.84 0.37 12.46
C ARG A 8 -8.51 -0.53 11.29
N ARG A 9 -8.65 0.00 10.10
CA ARG A 9 -8.21 -0.72 8.92
C ARG A 9 -6.70 -0.80 8.91
N ALA A 10 -6.18 -1.95 8.54
CA ALA A 10 -4.75 -2.25 8.57
C ALA A 10 -4.16 -2.21 7.16
N ILE A 11 -3.09 -1.49 7.02
CA ILE A 11 -2.37 -1.32 5.76
C ILE A 11 -0.96 -1.86 5.90
N MET A 12 -0.51 -2.68 4.96
CA MET A 12 0.89 -3.02 4.85
C MET A 12 1.49 -2.14 3.76
N HIS A 13 2.47 -1.33 4.12
CA HIS A 13 3.10 -0.37 3.21
C HIS A 13 4.51 -0.81 2.88
N ILE A 14 4.80 -1.05 1.61
CA ILE A 14 6.11 -1.45 1.14
C ILE A 14 6.71 -0.29 0.36
N CYS A 15 7.77 0.30 0.88
CA CYS A 15 8.43 1.43 0.25
C CYS A 15 9.92 1.35 0.50
N ARG A 16 10.69 1.23 -0.56
CA ARG A 16 12.15 1.08 -0.47
C ARG A 16 12.88 2.39 -0.23
N ARG A 17 12.19 3.51 -0.32
CA ARG A 17 12.79 4.82 -0.13
C ARG A 17 12.75 5.21 1.34
N GLU A 18 13.91 5.18 1.99
CA GLU A 18 14.04 5.37 3.43
C GLU A 18 13.52 6.70 3.95
N THR A 19 13.60 7.76 3.14
CA THR A 19 13.12 9.07 3.56
C THR A 19 11.63 9.24 3.34
N LEU A 20 11.09 8.59 2.33
CA LEU A 20 9.67 8.71 1.97
C LEU A 20 8.77 7.80 2.79
N ARG A 21 9.24 6.60 3.10
CA ARG A 21 8.45 5.61 3.82
C ARG A 21 7.90 6.15 5.15
N PRO A 22 8.73 6.71 6.05
CA PRO A 22 8.19 7.20 7.32
C PRO A 22 7.19 8.34 7.15
N LEU A 23 7.38 9.18 6.14
CA LEU A 23 6.46 10.28 5.88
C LEU A 23 5.08 9.76 5.45
N ARG A 24 5.05 8.81 4.54
CA ARG A 24 3.81 8.21 4.10
C ARG A 24 3.14 7.41 5.21
N ASP A 25 3.92 6.68 6.00
CA ASP A 25 3.39 5.96 7.16
C ASP A 25 2.69 6.91 8.11
N GLN A 26 3.30 8.06 8.38
CA GLN A 26 2.71 9.05 9.28
C GLN A 26 1.42 9.64 8.71
N ILE A 27 1.39 9.93 7.42
CA ILE A 27 0.18 10.43 6.76
C ILE A 27 -0.96 9.44 6.92
N LEU A 28 -0.70 8.17 6.70
CA LEU A 28 -1.72 7.13 6.83
C LEU A 28 -2.17 6.94 8.27
N ARG A 29 -1.25 6.99 9.22
CA ARG A 29 -1.60 6.89 10.64
C ARG A 29 -2.44 8.06 11.10
N LEU A 30 -2.13 9.26 10.62
CA LEU A 30 -2.93 10.45 10.93
C LEU A 30 -4.33 10.36 10.33
N SER A 31 -4.49 9.60 9.27
CA SER A 31 -5.79 9.34 8.66
C SER A 31 -6.57 8.23 9.38
N GLY A 32 -6.00 7.65 10.42
CA GLY A 32 -6.69 6.67 11.25
C GLY A 32 -6.37 5.21 10.94
N PHE A 33 -5.43 4.93 10.05
CA PHE A 33 -5.08 3.55 9.70
C PHE A 33 -4.02 2.99 10.63
N HIS A 34 -4.07 1.68 10.83
CA HIS A 34 -2.96 0.95 11.40
C HIS A 34 -2.00 0.62 10.27
N VAL A 35 -0.73 0.93 10.43
CA VAL A 35 0.25 0.77 9.34
C VAL A 35 1.45 -0.02 9.81
N ASP A 36 1.71 -1.12 9.13
CA ASP A 36 2.98 -1.84 9.23
C ASP A 36 3.72 -1.58 7.92
N SER A 37 4.99 -1.25 8.01
CA SER A 37 5.74 -0.92 6.80
C SER A 37 7.09 -1.61 6.77
N THR A 38 7.63 -1.74 5.56
CA THR A 38 8.95 -2.32 5.35
C THR A 38 9.60 -1.71 4.12
N LEU A 39 10.94 -1.75 4.11
CA LEU A 39 11.74 -1.35 2.95
C LEU A 39 12.02 -2.54 2.02
N ASN A 40 11.70 -3.75 2.47
CA ASN A 40 12.18 -4.96 1.83
C ASN A 40 11.03 -5.84 1.35
N HIS A 41 11.01 -6.18 0.07
CA HIS A 41 9.95 -7.00 -0.51
C HIS A 41 9.90 -8.43 0.05
N ALA A 42 11.06 -9.01 0.37
CA ALA A 42 11.09 -10.34 0.96
C ALA A 42 10.50 -10.34 2.37
N GLU A 43 10.83 -9.31 3.15
CA GLU A 43 10.25 -9.14 4.48
C GLU A 43 8.75 -8.91 4.40
N ALA A 44 8.29 -8.22 3.34
CA ALA A 44 6.87 -7.96 3.14
C ALA A 44 6.07 -9.26 3.05
N LEU A 45 6.58 -10.25 2.35
CA LEU A 45 5.90 -11.53 2.24
C LEU A 45 5.79 -12.24 3.58
N SER A 46 6.85 -12.18 4.38
CA SER A 46 6.81 -12.75 5.74
C SER A 46 5.78 -12.04 6.61
N MET A 47 5.72 -10.73 6.53
CA MET A 47 4.74 -9.94 7.28
C MET A 47 3.32 -10.25 6.83
N PHE A 48 3.14 -10.42 5.53
CA PHE A 48 1.83 -10.71 4.96
C PHE A 48 1.26 -12.03 5.48
N TRP A 49 2.09 -13.05 5.61
CA TRP A 49 1.66 -14.35 6.12
C TRP A 49 1.30 -14.31 7.60
N GLY A 50 1.85 -13.40 8.36
CA GLY A 50 1.66 -13.35 9.80
C GLY A 50 0.48 -12.55 10.27
N ARG A 51 -0.22 -11.83 9.38
CA ARG A 51 -1.22 -10.87 9.80
C ARG A 51 -2.22 -10.58 8.69
N HIS A 52 -3.42 -10.14 9.07
CA HIS A 52 -4.43 -9.72 8.12
C HIS A 52 -4.26 -8.23 7.79
N TYR A 53 -4.31 -7.88 6.51
CA TYR A 53 -4.31 -6.50 6.06
C TYR A 53 -5.50 -6.22 5.16
N ASP A 54 -6.10 -5.07 5.32
CA ASP A 54 -7.19 -4.62 4.46
C ASP A 54 -6.66 -4.14 3.12
N LEU A 55 -5.44 -3.63 3.09
CA LEU A 55 -4.80 -3.15 1.87
C LEU A 55 -3.31 -3.38 1.94
N VAL A 56 -2.73 -3.84 0.85
CA VAL A 56 -1.28 -3.88 0.65
C VAL A 56 -0.94 -2.76 -0.33
N LEU A 57 -0.12 -1.83 0.12
CA LEU A 57 0.22 -0.63 -0.63
C LEU A 57 1.70 -0.68 -1.01
N VAL A 58 1.97 -0.75 -2.31
CA VAL A 58 3.34 -0.94 -2.82
C VAL A 58 3.80 0.32 -3.54
N ASP A 59 4.87 0.93 -3.04
CA ASP A 59 5.47 2.07 -3.73
C ASP A 59 6.25 1.58 -4.94
N VAL A 60 6.01 2.19 -6.08
CA VAL A 60 6.72 1.88 -7.32
C VAL A 60 7.70 3.00 -7.62
N GLU A 61 8.98 2.69 -7.49
CA GLU A 61 10.06 3.66 -7.66
C GLU A 61 10.42 3.82 -9.13
N GLY A 62 9.59 4.52 -9.89
CA GLY A 62 9.82 4.67 -11.32
C GLY A 62 9.55 3.38 -12.09
N GLU A 63 9.81 3.40 -13.38
CA GLU A 63 9.52 2.27 -14.24
C GLU A 63 10.36 1.03 -13.91
N SER A 64 11.57 1.22 -13.44
CA SER A 64 12.45 0.11 -13.07
C SER A 64 11.93 -0.67 -11.86
N GLY A 65 11.07 -0.07 -11.06
CA GLY A 65 10.47 -0.75 -9.91
C GLY A 65 9.24 -1.57 -10.24
N ILE A 66 8.71 -1.45 -11.45
CA ILE A 66 7.49 -2.16 -11.84
C ILE A 66 7.62 -3.68 -11.77
N PRO A 67 8.66 -4.30 -12.32
CA PRO A 67 8.76 -5.76 -12.28
C PRO A 67 8.76 -6.33 -10.86
N LEU A 68 9.44 -5.66 -9.94
CA LEU A 68 9.50 -6.12 -8.56
C LEU A 68 8.14 -5.97 -7.86
N ALA A 69 7.46 -4.85 -8.12
CA ALA A 69 6.12 -4.62 -7.58
C ALA A 69 5.11 -5.65 -8.15
N GLU A 70 5.19 -5.94 -9.43
CA GLU A 70 4.34 -6.94 -10.06
C GLU A 70 4.59 -8.33 -9.49
N HIS A 71 5.86 -8.68 -9.25
CA HIS A 71 6.21 -9.95 -8.66
C HIS A 71 5.60 -10.09 -7.26
N LEU A 72 5.72 -9.07 -6.46
CA LEU A 72 5.14 -9.05 -5.11
C LEU A 72 3.62 -9.16 -5.15
N CYS A 73 2.99 -8.36 -6.01
CA CYS A 73 1.55 -8.39 -6.18
C CYS A 73 1.06 -9.78 -6.59
N SER A 74 1.74 -10.37 -7.57
CA SER A 74 1.39 -11.70 -8.06
C SER A 74 1.50 -12.76 -6.97
N ALA A 75 2.55 -12.70 -6.15
CA ALA A 75 2.73 -13.65 -5.05
C ALA A 75 1.60 -13.51 -4.02
N ILE A 76 1.23 -12.28 -3.69
CA ILE A 76 0.15 -12.03 -2.75
C ILE A 76 -1.19 -12.52 -3.31
N LYS A 77 -1.49 -12.16 -4.55
CA LYS A 77 -2.75 -12.53 -5.18
C LYS A 77 -2.88 -14.04 -5.41
N THR A 78 -1.78 -14.72 -5.65
CA THR A 78 -1.79 -16.17 -5.78
C THR A 78 -2.19 -16.82 -4.46
N ALA A 79 -1.70 -16.27 -3.36
CA ALA A 79 -2.00 -16.80 -2.03
C ALA A 79 -3.39 -16.40 -1.53
N GLN A 80 -3.77 -15.16 -1.78
CA GLN A 80 -5.07 -14.62 -1.37
C GLN A 80 -5.64 -13.77 -2.51
N PRO A 81 -6.39 -14.37 -3.43
CA PRO A 81 -6.90 -13.64 -4.61
C PRO A 81 -7.77 -12.43 -4.27
N GLU A 82 -8.38 -12.41 -3.09
CA GLU A 82 -9.25 -11.31 -2.68
C GLU A 82 -8.53 -10.18 -1.97
N GLN A 83 -7.22 -10.33 -1.71
CA GLN A 83 -6.45 -9.29 -1.06
C GLN A 83 -6.36 -8.06 -1.96
N LEU A 84 -6.76 -6.91 -1.42
CA LEU A 84 -6.60 -5.65 -2.14
C LEU A 84 -5.14 -5.25 -2.18
N VAL A 85 -4.65 -4.92 -3.36
CA VAL A 85 -3.29 -4.44 -3.59
C VAL A 85 -3.38 -3.19 -4.43
N ALA A 86 -2.70 -2.12 -3.99
CA ALA A 86 -2.60 -0.89 -4.76
C ALA A 86 -1.14 -0.52 -4.94
N PHE A 87 -0.83 0.03 -6.11
CA PHE A 87 0.49 0.59 -6.37
C PHE A 87 0.42 2.11 -6.19
N VAL A 88 1.45 2.67 -5.57
CA VAL A 88 1.61 4.12 -5.46
C VAL A 88 2.75 4.52 -6.35
N CYS A 89 2.51 5.43 -7.27
CA CYS A 89 3.54 5.87 -8.19
C CYS A 89 3.39 7.34 -8.55
N ASN A 90 4.46 7.89 -9.11
CA ASN A 90 4.46 9.23 -9.65
C ASN A 90 3.61 9.27 -10.94
N TRP A 91 3.06 10.42 -11.25
CA TRP A 91 2.27 10.64 -12.47
C TRP A 91 3.00 10.25 -13.75
N ARG A 92 4.32 10.32 -13.74
CA ARG A 92 5.14 10.07 -14.93
C ARG A 92 5.42 8.60 -15.20
N VAL A 93 5.08 7.74 -14.25
CA VAL A 93 5.34 6.31 -14.40
C VAL A 93 4.22 5.67 -15.20
N ALA A 94 4.57 5.04 -16.31
CA ALA A 94 3.60 4.33 -17.14
C ALA A 94 3.49 2.89 -16.61
N ILE A 95 2.40 2.60 -15.94
CA ILE A 95 2.11 1.26 -15.43
C ILE A 95 1.08 0.62 -16.33
N MET A 96 1.44 -0.54 -16.88
CA MET A 96 0.58 -1.28 -17.81
C MET A 96 0.33 -2.70 -17.31
N THR A 97 0.08 -2.83 -16.01
CA THR A 97 -0.18 -4.12 -15.41
C THR A 97 -1.58 -4.15 -14.81
N ASP A 98 -2.22 -5.29 -14.88
CA ASP A 98 -3.55 -5.49 -14.30
C ASP A 98 -3.49 -6.14 -12.93
N CYS A 99 -2.29 -6.43 -12.40
CA CYS A 99 -2.17 -7.14 -11.15
C CYS A 99 -2.74 -6.37 -9.95
N PRO A 100 -2.40 -5.08 -9.75
CA PRO A 100 -2.98 -4.34 -8.63
C PRO A 100 -4.44 -4.00 -8.91
N ASP A 101 -5.23 -3.92 -7.84
CA ASP A 101 -6.63 -3.52 -7.95
C ASP A 101 -6.76 -2.05 -8.27
N GLU A 102 -5.82 -1.23 -7.77
CA GLU A 102 -5.85 0.21 -7.98
C GLU A 102 -4.44 0.77 -8.08
N ILE A 103 -4.34 1.94 -8.70
CA ILE A 103 -3.09 2.69 -8.79
C ILE A 103 -3.33 4.09 -8.23
N VAL A 104 -2.60 4.44 -7.18
CA VAL A 104 -2.65 5.77 -6.59
C VAL A 104 -1.52 6.58 -7.18
N ARG A 105 -1.87 7.57 -7.98
CA ARG A 105 -0.88 8.43 -8.61
C ARG A 105 -0.73 9.70 -7.77
N THR A 106 0.49 9.92 -7.30
CA THR A 106 0.78 11.07 -6.46
C THR A 106 2.21 11.51 -6.72
N GLU A 107 2.49 12.80 -6.48
CA GLU A 107 3.85 13.29 -6.50
C GLU A 107 4.26 13.61 -5.07
N PHE A 108 3.98 14.81 -4.61
CA PHE A 108 4.37 15.24 -3.28
C PHE A 108 3.18 15.83 -2.50
N ASP A 109 1.97 15.45 -2.88
CA ASP A 109 0.79 15.97 -2.22
C ASP A 109 0.28 14.96 -1.18
N PRO A 110 0.52 15.21 0.12
CA PRO A 110 0.08 14.29 1.16
C PRO A 110 -1.43 14.12 1.21
N ALA A 111 -2.18 15.17 0.95
CA ALA A 111 -3.63 15.09 0.99
C ALA A 111 -4.17 14.21 -0.14
N ALA A 112 -3.61 14.33 -1.33
CA ALA A 112 -4.01 13.51 -2.47
C ALA A 112 -3.68 12.03 -2.23
N PHE A 113 -2.53 11.76 -1.63
CA PHE A 113 -2.14 10.40 -1.29
C PHE A 113 -3.12 9.78 -0.28
N ALA A 114 -3.40 10.49 0.81
CA ALA A 114 -4.32 9.99 1.83
C ALA A 114 -5.72 9.78 1.25
N GLN A 115 -6.19 10.71 0.44
CA GLN A 115 -7.51 10.61 -0.18
C GLN A 115 -7.60 9.41 -1.12
N GLY A 116 -6.56 9.16 -1.90
CA GLY A 116 -6.53 8.02 -2.80
C GLY A 116 -6.64 6.69 -2.06
N VAL A 117 -5.95 6.57 -0.93
CA VAL A 117 -6.01 5.36 -0.11
C VAL A 117 -7.39 5.22 0.53
N GLU A 118 -7.94 6.31 1.07
CA GLU A 118 -9.26 6.28 1.67
C GLU A 118 -10.34 5.87 0.67
N ASP A 119 -10.25 6.37 -0.56
CA ASP A 119 -11.21 6.05 -1.61
C ASP A 119 -11.22 4.56 -1.94
N ILE A 120 -10.05 3.93 -2.00
CA ILE A 120 -9.95 2.50 -2.26
C ILE A 120 -10.66 1.72 -1.17
N LEU A 121 -10.43 2.08 0.08
CA LEU A 121 -11.00 1.35 1.22
C LEU A 121 -12.50 1.63 1.41
N LEU A 122 -12.98 2.78 0.97
CA LEU A 122 -14.40 3.10 1.04
C LEU A 122 -15.21 2.31 0.00
N ASP A 123 -14.59 1.97 -1.13
CA ASP A 123 -15.26 1.25 -2.20
C ASP A 123 -15.34 -0.25 -1.95
N THR A 124 -14.84 -0.69 -0.85
CA THR A 124 -14.91 -2.09 -0.43
C THR A 124 -15.86 -2.27 0.77
#